data_92b738d7c4add5dec04e1950cdbff7f0
#
_entry.id   92b738d7c4add5dec04e1950cdbff7f0
#
_cell.length_a   1.000
_cell.length_b   1.000
_cell.length_c   1.000
_cell.angle_alpha   90.00
_cell.angle_beta   90.00
_cell.angle_gamma   90.00
#
_symmetry.space_group_name_H-M   'P 1'
#
loop_
_entity.id
_entity.type
_entity.pdbx_description
1 polymer ?
#
loop_
_entity_poly.entity_id
_entity_poly.type
_entity_poly.pdbx_seq_one_letter_code
_entity_poly.pdbx_strand_id
1 'polypeptide(L)'
;AEAEGYDDLWFAGSSGVDALTTAAAVALNTNRCRIGTAIIPVFSRTPAVLASTAHVLHQLSQGRFILGLGSSSQTMMENWHGLNFEKPLTRVKETVELIQSMLRGEKSDYSGETVFSRGYRQLPLDAGAQPVYMAALRSKMLEAAAEWSDGVILNLFPKDALPRMMTHIRAGAERAGKAVEDVEIVCRHQVIVTDDKEAARNMIRAAFAPYYATPVYNAFLAWAGYEDVAAVIREGWAAKDRAKTTSALDDQLV
;
A
#
# COMPACT_ATOMS: atom_id res chain seq x y z
N ALA A 1 -18.25 6.82 -10.80
CA ALA A 1 -16.93 7.43 -10.60
C ALA A 1 -16.36 7.97 -11.92
N GLU A 2 -16.13 7.14 -12.97
CA GLU A 2 -15.57 7.64 -14.24
C GLU A 2 -16.45 8.73 -14.91
N ALA A 3 -17.78 8.55 -14.90
CA ALA A 3 -18.72 9.55 -15.41
C ALA A 3 -18.74 10.85 -14.57
N GLU A 4 -18.32 10.78 -13.32
CA GLU A 4 -18.21 11.92 -12.40
C GLU A 4 -16.81 12.60 -12.46
N GLY A 5 -15.96 12.18 -13.40
CA GLY A 5 -14.68 12.83 -13.64
C GLY A 5 -13.48 12.31 -12.82
N TYR A 6 -13.61 11.20 -12.08
CA TYR A 6 -12.48 10.60 -11.40
C TYR A 6 -11.49 9.99 -12.38
N ASP A 7 -10.19 10.18 -12.14
CA ASP A 7 -9.11 9.69 -12.99
C ASP A 7 -8.60 8.32 -12.55
N ASP A 8 -8.71 7.99 -11.28
CA ASP A 8 -8.19 6.76 -10.70
C ASP A 8 -9.23 6.04 -9.85
N LEU A 9 -9.19 4.71 -9.85
CA LEU A 9 -9.97 3.83 -8.98
C LEU A 9 -9.04 2.87 -8.25
N TRP A 10 -8.96 2.96 -6.92
CA TRP A 10 -8.04 2.18 -6.10
C TRP A 10 -8.76 1.21 -5.18
N PHE A 11 -8.32 -0.05 -5.14
CA PHE A 11 -8.94 -1.13 -4.38
C PHE A 11 -7.98 -1.72 -3.35
N ALA A 12 -8.46 -1.90 -2.11
CA ALA A 12 -7.70 -2.56 -1.06
C ALA A 12 -7.92 -4.08 -1.10
N GLY A 13 -6.83 -4.85 -1.13
CA GLY A 13 -6.87 -6.31 -1.16
C GLY A 13 -6.61 -6.98 0.20
N SER A 14 -6.88 -6.27 1.29
CA SER A 14 -6.52 -6.75 2.63
C SER A 14 -7.70 -7.30 3.44
N SER A 15 -8.94 -6.98 3.07
CA SER A 15 -10.13 -7.46 3.80
C SER A 15 -11.38 -7.40 2.94
N GLY A 16 -12.28 -8.36 3.11
CA GLY A 16 -13.60 -8.41 2.49
C GLY A 16 -13.56 -8.83 1.03
N VAL A 17 -13.59 -7.87 0.10
CA VAL A 17 -13.68 -8.14 -1.33
C VAL A 17 -12.28 -8.32 -1.94
N ASP A 18 -12.11 -9.31 -2.83
CA ASP A 18 -10.83 -9.49 -3.55
C ASP A 18 -10.61 -8.36 -4.56
N ALA A 19 -9.58 -7.54 -4.31
CA ALA A 19 -9.29 -6.36 -5.11
C ALA A 19 -8.96 -6.67 -6.58
N LEU A 20 -8.29 -7.79 -6.86
CA LEU A 20 -7.91 -8.15 -8.23
C LEU A 20 -9.12 -8.61 -9.06
N THR A 21 -10.05 -9.36 -8.45
CA THR A 21 -11.32 -9.71 -9.08
C THR A 21 -12.18 -8.48 -9.32
N THR A 22 -12.23 -7.54 -8.36
CA THR A 22 -12.94 -6.27 -8.52
C THR A 22 -12.31 -5.43 -9.62
N ALA A 23 -10.98 -5.35 -9.67
CA ALA A 23 -10.25 -4.63 -10.72
C ALA A 23 -10.55 -5.17 -12.12
N ALA A 24 -10.71 -6.49 -12.28
CA ALA A 24 -11.10 -7.09 -13.55
C ALA A 24 -12.49 -6.63 -14.00
N ALA A 25 -13.47 -6.66 -13.11
CA ALA A 25 -14.82 -6.18 -13.41
C ALA A 25 -14.83 -4.69 -13.79
N VAL A 26 -14.05 -3.87 -13.08
CA VAL A 26 -13.93 -2.43 -13.35
C VAL A 26 -13.20 -2.18 -14.67
N ALA A 27 -12.16 -2.93 -14.99
CA ALA A 27 -11.41 -2.81 -16.25
C ALA A 27 -12.32 -2.99 -17.48
N LEU A 28 -13.27 -3.91 -17.40
CA LEU A 28 -14.23 -4.19 -18.45
C LEU A 28 -15.37 -3.17 -18.57
N ASN A 29 -15.58 -2.34 -17.54
CA ASN A 29 -16.68 -1.38 -17.45
C ASN A 29 -16.22 0.09 -17.41
N THR A 30 -14.93 0.35 -17.67
CA THR A 30 -14.33 1.69 -17.71
C THR A 30 -13.41 1.82 -18.93
N ASN A 31 -13.22 3.05 -19.40
CA ASN A 31 -12.41 3.30 -20.59
C ASN A 31 -11.23 4.27 -20.36
N ARG A 32 -11.30 5.09 -19.31
CA ARG A 32 -10.36 6.18 -19.06
C ARG A 32 -9.63 6.05 -17.72
N CYS A 33 -10.35 5.76 -16.66
CA CYS A 33 -9.77 5.71 -15.31
C CYS A 33 -8.64 4.67 -15.21
N ARG A 34 -7.54 5.06 -14.57
CA ARG A 34 -6.54 4.10 -14.12
C ARG A 34 -7.14 3.25 -12.99
N ILE A 35 -6.67 2.02 -12.90
CA ILE A 35 -7.18 1.04 -11.93
C ILE A 35 -6.00 0.55 -11.12
N GLY A 36 -6.00 0.82 -9.82
CA GLY A 36 -4.89 0.47 -8.95
C GLY A 36 -5.29 -0.41 -7.77
N THR A 37 -4.34 -1.13 -7.23
CA THR A 37 -4.50 -1.80 -5.94
C THR A 37 -3.72 -1.06 -4.85
N ALA A 38 -4.34 -0.83 -3.68
CA ALA A 38 -3.71 -0.15 -2.54
C ALA A 38 -4.04 -0.86 -1.22
N ILE A 39 -3.48 -2.03 -1.02
CA ILE A 39 -2.46 -2.83 -1.73
C ILE A 39 -2.88 -4.31 -1.77
N ILE A 40 -2.15 -5.09 -2.58
CA ILE A 40 -2.17 -6.55 -2.43
C ILE A 40 -1.01 -6.96 -1.51
N PRO A 41 -1.27 -7.74 -0.43
CA PRO A 41 -0.23 -8.25 0.43
C PRO A 41 0.67 -9.26 -0.30
N VAL A 42 1.99 -9.02 -0.30
CA VAL A 42 2.98 -9.92 -0.95
C VAL A 42 3.09 -11.30 -0.29
N PHE A 43 2.54 -11.45 0.90
CA PHE A 43 2.51 -12.72 1.62
C PHE A 43 1.38 -13.64 1.15
N SER A 44 0.26 -13.06 0.70
CA SER A 44 -0.96 -13.81 0.38
C SER A 44 -0.94 -14.50 -0.99
N ARG A 45 0.01 -14.15 -1.86
CA ARG A 45 0.13 -14.70 -3.21
C ARG A 45 1.59 -14.81 -3.63
N THR A 46 1.91 -15.81 -4.46
CA THR A 46 3.27 -15.97 -4.98
C THR A 46 3.56 -14.91 -6.07
N PRO A 47 4.85 -14.52 -6.28
CA PRO A 47 5.21 -13.56 -7.32
C PRO A 47 4.71 -13.94 -8.72
N ALA A 48 4.80 -15.22 -9.09
CA ALA A 48 4.32 -15.69 -10.39
C ALA A 48 2.80 -15.53 -10.56
N VAL A 49 2.02 -15.81 -9.51
CA VAL A 49 0.56 -15.58 -9.53
C VAL A 49 0.25 -14.10 -9.63
N LEU A 50 0.96 -13.24 -8.88
CA LEU A 50 0.78 -11.79 -8.95
C LEU A 50 1.12 -11.26 -10.33
N ALA A 51 2.26 -11.66 -10.90
CA ALA A 51 2.68 -11.24 -12.23
C ALA A 51 1.68 -11.68 -13.31
N SER A 52 1.23 -12.93 -13.30
CA SER A 52 0.26 -13.43 -14.29
C SER A 52 -1.10 -12.74 -14.18
N THR A 53 -1.60 -12.51 -12.94
CA THR A 53 -2.86 -11.81 -12.73
C THR A 53 -2.75 -10.34 -13.16
N ALA A 54 -1.66 -9.68 -12.79
CA ALA A 54 -1.40 -8.30 -13.18
C ALA A 54 -1.30 -8.14 -14.70
N HIS A 55 -0.64 -9.09 -15.37
CA HIS A 55 -0.58 -9.15 -16.83
C HIS A 55 -1.98 -9.15 -17.47
N VAL A 56 -2.88 -10.04 -17.00
CA VAL A 56 -4.25 -10.11 -17.52
C VAL A 56 -5.01 -8.81 -17.26
N LEU A 57 -4.90 -8.24 -16.06
CA LEU A 57 -5.56 -6.98 -15.69
C LEU A 57 -5.06 -5.80 -16.55
N HIS A 58 -3.77 -5.76 -16.83
CA HIS A 58 -3.17 -4.73 -17.69
C HIS A 58 -3.70 -4.83 -19.13
N GLN A 59 -3.81 -6.04 -19.68
CA GLN A 59 -4.42 -6.28 -21.00
C GLN A 59 -5.91 -5.89 -21.00
N LEU A 60 -6.71 -6.38 -20.04
CA LEU A 60 -8.14 -6.08 -19.94
C LEU A 60 -8.42 -4.58 -19.81
N SER A 61 -7.55 -3.87 -19.11
CA SER A 61 -7.67 -2.43 -18.92
C SER A 61 -7.01 -1.60 -20.04
N GLN A 62 -6.43 -2.22 -21.07
CA GLN A 62 -5.72 -1.54 -22.14
C GLN A 62 -4.60 -0.62 -21.61
N GLY A 63 -3.77 -1.14 -20.69
CA GLY A 63 -2.61 -0.44 -20.14
C GLY A 63 -2.90 0.44 -18.91
N ARG A 64 -4.13 0.47 -18.38
CA ARG A 64 -4.52 1.35 -17.26
C ARG A 64 -4.34 0.74 -15.88
N PHE A 65 -3.95 -0.54 -15.75
CA PHE A 65 -3.82 -1.20 -14.46
C PHE A 65 -2.47 -0.93 -13.80
N ILE A 66 -2.49 -0.60 -12.50
CA ILE A 66 -1.34 -0.36 -11.64
C ILE A 66 -1.35 -1.41 -10.51
N LEU A 67 -0.26 -2.19 -10.40
CA LEU A 67 -0.11 -3.18 -9.34
C LEU A 67 0.51 -2.55 -8.10
N GLY A 68 -0.32 -2.24 -7.10
CA GLY A 68 0.15 -1.76 -5.80
C GLY A 68 0.35 -2.90 -4.81
N LEU A 69 1.56 -3.02 -4.28
CA LEU A 69 2.01 -4.08 -3.39
C LEU A 69 2.43 -3.54 -2.02
N GLY A 70 2.36 -4.37 -1.00
CA GLY A 70 2.83 -4.04 0.34
C GLY A 70 2.88 -5.24 1.26
N SER A 71 3.38 -5.03 2.47
CA SER A 71 3.50 -6.12 3.46
C SER A 71 2.17 -6.46 4.14
N SER A 72 1.21 -5.55 4.20
CA SER A 72 0.09 -5.63 5.15
C SER A 72 0.57 -5.55 6.62
N SER A 73 -0.16 -6.14 7.55
CA SER A 73 0.22 -6.21 8.96
C SER A 73 0.40 -7.65 9.42
N GLN A 74 1.24 -7.84 10.45
CA GLN A 74 1.45 -9.14 11.07
C GLN A 74 0.13 -9.79 11.50
N THR A 75 -0.72 -9.04 12.20
CA THR A 75 -2.03 -9.52 12.67
C THR A 75 -2.90 -10.08 11.52
N MET A 76 -2.92 -9.40 10.38
CA MET A 76 -3.72 -9.85 9.25
C MET A 76 -3.11 -11.10 8.61
N MET A 77 -1.80 -11.11 8.40
CA MET A 77 -1.14 -12.25 7.75
C MET A 77 -1.16 -13.51 8.62
N GLU A 78 -0.86 -13.38 9.91
CA GLU A 78 -0.82 -14.54 10.82
C GLU A 78 -2.21 -15.00 11.25
N ASN A 79 -3.09 -14.08 11.68
CA ASN A 79 -4.38 -14.48 12.27
C ASN A 79 -5.47 -14.72 11.22
N TRP A 80 -5.48 -13.99 10.08
CA TRP A 80 -6.52 -14.17 9.08
C TRP A 80 -6.15 -15.18 7.99
N HIS A 81 -4.85 -15.23 7.65
CA HIS A 81 -4.36 -16.05 6.55
C HIS A 81 -3.51 -17.25 7.00
N GLY A 82 -3.11 -17.32 8.27
CA GLY A 82 -2.26 -18.40 8.79
C GLY A 82 -0.84 -18.40 8.19
N LEU A 83 -0.34 -17.26 7.79
CA LEU A 83 0.94 -17.08 7.10
C LEU A 83 1.99 -16.49 8.02
N ASN A 84 3.22 -16.99 7.97
CA ASN A 84 4.36 -16.37 8.65
C ASN A 84 4.63 -14.96 8.14
N PHE A 85 4.78 -14.00 9.07
CA PHE A 85 5.08 -12.60 8.76
C PHE A 85 6.53 -12.27 9.14
N GLU A 86 7.47 -12.72 8.32
CA GLU A 86 8.90 -12.52 8.55
C GLU A 86 9.52 -11.63 7.48
N LYS A 87 10.49 -10.80 7.88
CA LYS A 87 11.30 -9.95 6.98
C LYS A 87 10.47 -9.15 5.97
N PRO A 88 9.43 -8.39 6.41
CA PRO A 88 8.46 -7.79 5.49
C PRO A 88 9.10 -6.84 4.47
N LEU A 89 10.13 -6.07 4.84
CA LEU A 89 10.83 -5.20 3.90
C LEU A 89 11.54 -6.01 2.80
N THR A 90 12.31 -7.02 3.19
CA THR A 90 13.00 -7.91 2.25
C THR A 90 11.99 -8.62 1.34
N ARG A 91 10.91 -9.14 1.93
CA ARG A 91 9.85 -9.84 1.18
C ARG A 91 9.21 -8.95 0.12
N VAL A 92 8.86 -7.70 0.46
CA VAL A 92 8.26 -6.76 -0.50
C VAL A 92 9.26 -6.44 -1.61
N LYS A 93 10.52 -6.10 -1.25
CA LYS A 93 11.57 -5.81 -2.23
C LYS A 93 11.75 -6.95 -3.23
N GLU A 94 12.06 -8.14 -2.74
CA GLU A 94 12.33 -9.32 -3.59
C GLU A 94 11.12 -9.68 -4.46
N THR A 95 9.90 -9.50 -3.92
CA THR A 95 8.67 -9.73 -4.68
C THR A 95 8.51 -8.71 -5.81
N VAL A 96 8.78 -7.43 -5.56
CA VAL A 96 8.70 -6.37 -6.58
C VAL A 96 9.75 -6.58 -7.67
N GLU A 97 11.01 -6.81 -7.31
CA GLU A 97 12.10 -7.09 -8.26
C GLU A 97 11.75 -8.27 -9.19
N LEU A 98 11.29 -9.36 -8.59
CA LEU A 98 10.94 -10.57 -9.33
C LEU A 98 9.71 -10.37 -10.23
N ILE A 99 8.67 -9.68 -9.76
CA ILE A 99 7.48 -9.37 -10.57
C ILE A 99 7.85 -8.46 -11.74
N GLN A 100 8.63 -7.41 -11.52
CA GLN A 100 9.08 -6.51 -12.59
C GLN A 100 9.87 -7.27 -13.68
N SER A 101 10.78 -8.19 -13.27
CA SER A 101 11.48 -9.07 -14.20
C SER A 101 10.51 -9.96 -15.01
N MET A 102 9.53 -10.58 -14.34
CA MET A 102 8.52 -11.40 -14.99
C MET A 102 7.65 -10.59 -15.96
N LEU A 103 7.24 -9.37 -15.60
CA LEU A 103 6.44 -8.48 -16.44
C LEU A 103 7.20 -8.03 -17.70
N ARG A 104 8.55 -7.96 -17.64
CA ARG A 104 9.39 -7.74 -18.85
C ARG A 104 9.55 -8.99 -19.71
N GLY A 105 8.95 -10.12 -19.34
CA GLY A 105 9.04 -11.39 -20.08
C GLY A 105 10.34 -12.16 -19.85
N GLU A 106 11.14 -11.78 -18.85
CA GLU A 106 12.37 -12.49 -18.47
C GLU A 106 12.03 -13.85 -17.85
N LYS A 107 12.85 -14.88 -18.15
CA LYS A 107 12.71 -16.18 -17.51
C LYS A 107 13.27 -16.09 -16.09
N SER A 108 12.46 -16.43 -15.08
CA SER A 108 12.90 -16.34 -13.71
C SER A 108 14.05 -17.31 -13.38
N ASP A 109 15.07 -16.80 -12.73
CA ASP A 109 16.13 -17.53 -12.02
C ASP A 109 16.52 -16.67 -10.80
N TYR A 110 15.64 -16.66 -9.80
CA TYR A 110 15.74 -15.80 -8.64
C TYR A 110 15.82 -16.63 -7.36
N SER A 111 16.83 -16.36 -6.55
CA SER A 111 17.08 -17.00 -5.25
C SER A 111 17.28 -15.90 -4.21
N GLY A 112 16.18 -15.34 -3.70
CA GLY A 112 16.21 -14.37 -2.61
C GLY A 112 16.24 -15.03 -1.24
N GLU A 113 16.20 -14.20 -0.21
CA GLU A 113 16.13 -14.63 1.19
C GLU A 113 14.72 -15.10 1.55
N THR A 114 13.70 -14.52 0.93
CA THR A 114 12.29 -14.75 1.27
C THR A 114 11.45 -15.26 0.09
N VAL A 115 11.89 -15.08 -1.14
CA VAL A 115 11.23 -15.59 -2.33
C VAL A 115 12.19 -16.35 -3.23
N PHE A 116 11.63 -17.33 -3.92
CA PHE A 116 12.35 -18.16 -4.89
C PHE A 116 11.48 -18.36 -6.12
N SER A 117 12.08 -18.29 -7.32
CA SER A 117 11.42 -18.67 -8.56
C SER A 117 12.44 -19.10 -9.61
N ARG A 118 12.18 -20.24 -10.27
CA ARG A 118 13.04 -20.73 -11.35
C ARG A 118 12.20 -21.27 -12.50
N GLY A 119 12.51 -20.81 -13.70
CA GLY A 119 11.95 -21.33 -14.93
C GLY A 119 10.57 -20.76 -15.32
N TYR A 120 9.96 -19.91 -14.51
CA TYR A 120 8.73 -19.21 -14.88
C TYR A 120 9.03 -18.17 -15.96
N ARG A 121 8.18 -18.11 -16.98
CA ARG A 121 8.22 -17.10 -18.04
C ARG A 121 6.81 -16.81 -18.51
N GLN A 122 6.49 -15.55 -18.63
CA GLN A 122 5.27 -15.10 -19.33
C GLN A 122 5.61 -14.34 -20.60
N LEU A 123 4.61 -14.21 -21.48
CA LEU A 123 4.78 -13.41 -22.68
C LEU A 123 4.91 -11.92 -22.33
N PRO A 124 5.65 -11.12 -23.09
CA PRO A 124 5.70 -9.67 -22.92
C PRO A 124 4.31 -9.05 -23.05
N LEU A 125 4.13 -7.87 -22.44
CA LEU A 125 2.90 -7.09 -22.49
C LEU A 125 2.79 -6.34 -23.82
N ASP A 126 1.66 -6.48 -24.50
CA ASP A 126 1.36 -5.67 -25.69
C ASP A 126 0.86 -4.26 -25.32
N ALA A 127 0.34 -4.09 -24.09
CA ALA A 127 -0.22 -2.83 -23.59
C ALA A 127 0.82 -1.86 -22.99
N GLY A 128 2.11 -2.08 -23.23
CA GLY A 128 3.21 -1.28 -22.68
C GLY A 128 3.68 -1.71 -21.29
N ALA A 129 4.57 -0.94 -20.69
CA ALA A 129 5.12 -1.22 -19.36
C ALA A 129 4.04 -1.09 -18.28
N GLN A 130 3.96 -2.09 -17.42
CA GLN A 130 3.00 -2.10 -16.32
C GLN A 130 3.62 -1.51 -15.06
N PRO A 131 3.02 -0.44 -14.48
CA PRO A 131 3.53 0.15 -13.25
C PRO A 131 3.33 -0.77 -12.04
N VAL A 132 4.35 -0.83 -11.18
CA VAL A 132 4.34 -1.52 -9.90
C VAL A 132 4.64 -0.52 -8.79
N TYR A 133 3.69 -0.31 -7.87
CA TYR A 133 3.82 0.63 -6.77
C TYR A 133 4.01 -0.10 -5.44
N MET A 134 4.69 0.55 -4.49
CA MET A 134 4.91 0.02 -3.15
C MET A 134 4.27 0.89 -2.08
N ALA A 135 3.58 0.26 -1.13
CA ALA A 135 3.13 0.94 0.08
C ALA A 135 4.25 1.10 1.11
N ALA A 136 4.30 2.27 1.70
CA ALA A 136 5.32 2.63 2.67
C ALA A 136 4.77 3.53 3.78
N LEU A 137 5.34 3.42 4.98
CA LEU A 137 4.99 4.28 6.13
C LEU A 137 6.21 4.97 6.74
N ARG A 138 7.33 4.27 6.94
CA ARG A 138 8.51 4.79 7.65
C ARG A 138 9.76 4.72 6.78
N SER A 139 10.80 5.42 7.23
CA SER A 139 12.05 5.70 6.53
C SER A 139 12.53 4.60 5.58
N LYS A 140 12.88 3.43 6.09
CA LYS A 140 13.43 2.34 5.25
C LYS A 140 12.48 1.86 4.16
N MET A 141 11.18 1.79 4.46
CA MET A 141 10.18 1.36 3.47
C MET A 141 9.89 2.49 2.47
N LEU A 142 9.88 3.76 2.90
CA LEU A 142 9.72 4.92 2.01
C LEU A 142 10.87 5.02 1.01
N GLU A 143 12.11 4.88 1.51
CA GLU A 143 13.29 4.84 0.67
C GLU A 143 13.26 3.69 -0.33
N ALA A 144 12.94 2.49 0.15
CA ALA A 144 12.83 1.29 -0.67
C ALA A 144 11.74 1.43 -1.76
N ALA A 145 10.58 1.99 -1.40
CA ALA A 145 9.48 2.18 -2.35
C ALA A 145 9.88 3.11 -3.49
N ALA A 146 10.50 4.25 -3.17
CA ALA A 146 10.96 5.19 -4.19
C ALA A 146 12.12 4.64 -5.04
N GLU A 147 12.99 3.82 -4.43
CA GLU A 147 14.13 3.21 -5.11
C GLU A 147 13.72 2.09 -6.08
N TRP A 148 12.82 1.18 -5.66
CA TRP A 148 12.57 -0.08 -6.37
C TRP A 148 11.25 -0.15 -7.13
N SER A 149 10.35 0.81 -6.97
CA SER A 149 9.05 0.81 -7.65
C SER A 149 8.81 2.08 -8.46
N ASP A 150 7.72 2.09 -9.21
CA ASP A 150 7.34 3.22 -10.06
C ASP A 150 6.55 4.28 -9.29
N GLY A 151 6.04 3.94 -8.10
CA GLY A 151 5.31 4.88 -7.25
C GLY A 151 5.17 4.41 -5.80
N VAL A 152 4.84 5.36 -4.93
CA VAL A 152 4.72 5.17 -3.48
C VAL A 152 3.27 5.35 -3.04
N ILE A 153 2.75 4.39 -2.28
CA ILE A 153 1.40 4.45 -1.72
C ILE A 153 1.48 4.77 -0.23
N LEU A 154 0.86 5.88 0.18
CA LEU A 154 0.82 6.35 1.56
C LEU A 154 -0.59 6.21 2.14
N ASN A 155 -0.69 5.75 3.39
CA ASN A 155 -1.96 5.52 4.06
C ASN A 155 -1.93 5.95 5.52
N LEU A 156 -3.01 6.59 5.99
CA LEU A 156 -3.23 6.93 7.40
C LEU A 156 -2.03 7.66 8.03
N PHE A 157 -1.62 8.77 7.47
CA PHE A 157 -0.51 9.57 7.98
C PHE A 157 -0.99 10.96 8.42
N PRO A 158 -0.44 11.50 9.52
CA PRO A 158 -0.66 12.88 9.91
C PRO A 158 -0.09 13.82 8.85
N LYS A 159 -0.80 14.89 8.51
CA LYS A 159 -0.38 15.87 7.50
C LYS A 159 1.05 16.38 7.75
N ASP A 160 1.38 16.61 9.02
CA ASP A 160 2.68 17.16 9.42
C ASP A 160 3.84 16.16 9.26
N ALA A 161 3.56 14.86 9.10
CA ALA A 161 4.56 13.85 8.80
C ALA A 161 5.04 13.89 7.35
N LEU A 162 4.26 14.49 6.45
CA LEU A 162 4.54 14.47 5.00
C LEU A 162 5.92 15.04 4.64
N PRO A 163 6.39 16.18 5.16
CA PRO A 163 7.73 16.68 4.84
C PRO A 163 8.85 15.70 5.20
N ARG A 164 8.72 15.02 6.37
CA ARG A 164 9.66 13.98 6.80
C ARG A 164 9.58 12.75 5.90
N MET A 165 8.39 12.33 5.51
CA MET A 165 8.21 11.22 4.56
C MET A 165 8.84 11.52 3.21
N MET A 166 8.64 12.74 2.69
CA MET A 166 9.22 13.21 1.42
C MET A 166 10.75 13.23 1.44
N THR A 167 11.39 13.50 2.59
CA THR A 167 12.85 13.41 2.71
C THR A 167 13.35 11.99 2.41
N HIS A 168 12.66 10.97 2.90
CA HIS A 168 13.01 9.57 2.65
C HIS A 168 12.66 9.12 1.23
N ILE A 169 11.54 9.57 0.67
CA ILE A 169 11.17 9.30 -0.72
C ILE A 169 12.24 9.88 -1.66
N ARG A 170 12.66 11.12 -1.43
CA ARG A 170 13.75 11.77 -2.21
C ARG A 170 15.04 10.95 -2.13
N ALA A 171 15.46 10.56 -0.92
CA ALA A 171 16.68 9.76 -0.75
C ALA A 171 16.61 8.40 -1.48
N GLY A 172 15.45 7.76 -1.54
CA GLY A 172 15.24 6.55 -2.32
C GLY A 172 15.30 6.79 -3.83
N ALA A 173 14.65 7.83 -4.32
CA ALA A 173 14.67 8.22 -5.72
C ALA A 173 16.10 8.55 -6.19
N GLU A 174 16.86 9.32 -5.41
CA GLU A 174 18.27 9.66 -5.69
C GLU A 174 19.13 8.39 -5.82
N ARG A 175 18.95 7.38 -4.95
CA ARG A 175 19.68 6.10 -5.06
C ARG A 175 19.39 5.34 -6.35
N ALA A 176 18.17 5.48 -6.88
CA ALA A 176 17.77 4.89 -8.14
C ALA A 176 18.12 5.75 -9.36
N GLY A 177 18.74 6.93 -9.17
CA GLY A 177 19.00 7.88 -10.25
C GLY A 177 17.75 8.51 -10.83
N LYS A 178 16.63 8.54 -10.09
CA LYS A 178 15.35 9.13 -10.48
C LYS A 178 15.24 10.56 -9.89
N ALA A 179 14.60 11.47 -10.61
CA ALA A 179 14.09 12.70 -9.99
C ALA A 179 12.90 12.35 -9.08
N VAL A 180 12.75 13.04 -7.95
CA VAL A 180 11.62 12.75 -7.03
C VAL A 180 10.27 13.07 -7.67
N GLU A 181 10.25 13.97 -8.63
CA GLU A 181 9.09 14.36 -9.42
C GLU A 181 8.61 13.25 -10.35
N ASP A 182 9.47 12.29 -10.70
CA ASP A 182 9.14 11.12 -11.51
C ASP A 182 8.55 9.97 -10.66
N VAL A 183 8.60 10.08 -9.33
CA VAL A 183 8.01 9.10 -8.41
C VAL A 183 6.58 9.51 -8.11
N GLU A 184 5.61 8.80 -8.68
CA GLU A 184 4.21 9.07 -8.39
C GLU A 184 3.86 8.72 -6.94
N ILE A 185 3.13 9.60 -6.25
CA ILE A 185 2.72 9.41 -4.86
C ILE A 185 1.21 9.35 -4.76
N VAL A 186 0.70 8.20 -4.34
CA VAL A 186 -0.72 7.97 -4.10
C VAL A 186 -1.00 8.08 -2.60
N CYS A 187 -1.86 9.01 -2.21
CA CYS A 187 -2.26 9.23 -0.83
C CYS A 187 -3.71 8.83 -0.62
N ARG A 188 -3.97 7.99 0.39
CA ARG A 188 -5.32 7.70 0.81
C ARG A 188 -5.76 8.65 1.91
N HIS A 189 -6.84 9.40 1.66
CA HIS A 189 -7.51 10.24 2.64
C HIS A 189 -8.93 9.76 2.89
N GLN A 190 -9.41 9.90 4.13
CA GLN A 190 -10.80 9.69 4.46
C GLN A 190 -11.56 11.01 4.25
N VAL A 191 -12.61 10.96 3.46
CA VAL A 191 -13.48 12.12 3.21
C VAL A 191 -14.90 11.81 3.66
N ILE A 192 -15.47 12.69 4.48
CA ILE A 192 -16.86 12.62 4.94
C ILE A 192 -17.54 13.94 4.58
N VAL A 193 -18.52 13.85 3.71
CA VAL A 193 -19.33 15.03 3.30
C VAL A 193 -20.44 15.22 4.29
N THR A 194 -20.34 16.24 5.14
CA THR A 194 -21.35 16.57 6.18
C THR A 194 -21.19 18.00 6.67
N ASP A 195 -22.28 18.60 7.14
CA ASP A 195 -22.26 19.88 7.85
C ASP A 195 -21.87 19.72 9.34
N ASP A 196 -22.02 18.52 9.90
CA ASP A 196 -21.62 18.18 11.27
C ASP A 196 -20.17 17.70 11.33
N LYS A 197 -19.26 18.67 11.47
CA LYS A 197 -17.81 18.39 11.54
C LYS A 197 -17.42 17.57 12.77
N GLU A 198 -18.11 17.75 13.90
CA GLU A 198 -17.78 17.01 15.11
C GLU A 198 -18.18 15.53 15.00
N ALA A 199 -19.36 15.25 14.45
CA ALA A 199 -19.75 13.88 14.15
C ALA A 199 -18.78 13.23 13.16
N ALA A 200 -18.32 13.94 12.12
CA ALA A 200 -17.33 13.42 11.18
C ALA A 200 -16.00 13.08 11.86
N ARG A 201 -15.47 13.97 12.71
CA ARG A 201 -14.23 13.71 13.48
C ARG A 201 -14.38 12.50 14.38
N ASN A 202 -15.52 12.38 15.08
CA ASN A 202 -15.77 11.23 15.95
C ASN A 202 -15.87 9.91 15.18
N MET A 203 -16.43 9.92 13.98
CA MET A 203 -16.42 8.75 13.08
C MET A 203 -15.00 8.38 12.67
N ILE A 204 -14.15 9.36 12.31
CA ILE A 204 -12.75 9.13 11.94
C ILE A 204 -11.95 8.60 13.13
N ARG A 205 -12.10 9.20 14.33
CA ARG A 205 -11.46 8.70 15.56
C ARG A 205 -11.81 7.25 15.83
N ALA A 206 -13.09 6.90 15.77
CA ALA A 206 -13.55 5.53 15.99
C ALA A 206 -13.01 4.55 14.92
N ALA A 207 -12.94 4.96 13.66
CA ALA A 207 -12.44 4.15 12.56
C ALA A 207 -10.92 3.94 12.62
N PHE A 208 -10.15 4.98 13.04
CA PHE A 208 -8.69 4.95 12.98
C PHE A 208 -8.01 4.49 14.27
N ALA A 209 -8.65 4.65 15.43
CA ALA A 209 -8.09 4.18 16.69
C ALA A 209 -7.63 2.71 16.66
N PRO A 210 -8.39 1.75 16.09
CA PRO A 210 -7.94 0.37 15.95
C PRO A 210 -6.69 0.21 15.08
N TYR A 211 -6.55 1.02 14.01
CA TYR A 211 -5.36 1.00 13.15
C TYR A 211 -4.12 1.49 13.90
N TYR A 212 -4.22 2.65 14.56
CA TYR A 212 -3.11 3.21 15.33
C TYR A 212 -2.77 2.40 16.59
N ALA A 213 -3.65 1.52 17.03
CA ALA A 213 -3.35 0.55 18.08
C ALA A 213 -2.52 -0.64 17.58
N THR A 214 -2.46 -0.89 16.27
CA THR A 214 -1.59 -1.96 15.74
C THR A 214 -0.11 -1.57 15.86
N PRO A 215 0.81 -2.54 16.09
CA PRO A 215 2.22 -2.23 16.32
C PRO A 215 2.86 -1.38 15.22
N VAL A 216 2.54 -1.64 13.96
CA VAL A 216 3.13 -0.93 12.82
C VAL A 216 2.69 0.52 12.75
N TYR A 217 1.40 0.81 12.93
CA TYR A 217 0.87 2.16 12.89
C TYR A 217 1.15 2.92 14.19
N ASN A 218 1.18 2.25 15.35
CA ASN A 218 1.60 2.87 16.60
C ASN A 218 3.07 3.35 16.53
N ALA A 219 3.96 2.49 16.03
CA ALA A 219 5.35 2.87 15.81
C ALA A 219 5.51 3.93 14.69
N PHE A 220 4.57 4.01 13.74
CA PHE A 220 4.56 5.08 12.75
C PHE A 220 4.15 6.43 13.37
N LEU A 221 3.11 6.48 14.22
CA LEU A 221 2.73 7.69 14.95
C LEU A 221 3.90 8.23 15.79
N ALA A 222 4.56 7.37 16.56
CA ALA A 222 5.74 7.76 17.33
C ALA A 222 6.85 8.32 16.41
N TRP A 223 7.15 7.63 15.28
CA TRP A 223 8.12 8.12 14.31
C TRP A 223 7.69 9.46 13.67
N ALA A 224 6.40 9.70 13.51
CA ALA A 224 5.85 10.94 12.95
C ALA A 224 5.93 12.15 13.93
N GLY A 225 6.33 11.94 15.19
CA GLY A 225 6.44 12.98 16.20
C GLY A 225 5.28 13.00 17.21
N TYR A 226 4.48 11.95 17.26
CA TYR A 226 3.33 11.79 18.15
C TYR A 226 3.57 10.65 19.16
N GLU A 227 4.74 10.66 19.82
CA GLU A 227 5.16 9.62 20.78
C GLU A 227 4.18 9.47 21.95
N ASP A 228 3.73 10.60 22.51
CA ASP A 228 2.80 10.61 23.65
C ASP A 228 1.43 10.06 23.26
N VAL A 229 0.92 10.46 22.09
CA VAL A 229 -0.34 9.95 21.54
C VAL A 229 -0.24 8.44 21.29
N ALA A 230 0.84 7.99 20.69
CA ALA A 230 1.10 6.57 20.44
C ALA A 230 1.15 5.76 21.74
N ALA A 231 1.74 6.31 22.81
CA ALA A 231 1.78 5.68 24.13
C ALA A 231 0.37 5.55 24.72
N VAL A 232 -0.41 6.63 24.75
CA VAL A 232 -1.80 6.62 25.26
C VAL A 232 -2.68 5.63 24.50
N ILE A 233 -2.57 5.59 23.17
CA ILE A 233 -3.32 4.62 22.33
C ILE A 233 -2.93 3.19 22.70
N ARG A 234 -1.64 2.88 22.84
CA ARG A 234 -1.14 1.54 23.17
C ARG A 234 -1.63 1.09 24.55
N GLU A 235 -1.54 1.97 25.56
CA GLU A 235 -2.03 1.69 26.92
C GLU A 235 -3.55 1.47 26.95
N GLY A 236 -4.31 2.38 26.36
CA GLY A 236 -5.78 2.28 26.30
C GLY A 236 -6.23 1.00 25.59
N TRP A 237 -5.56 0.64 24.50
CA TRP A 237 -5.86 -0.59 23.77
C TRP A 237 -5.58 -1.86 24.58
N ALA A 238 -4.43 -1.91 25.27
CA ALA A 238 -4.05 -3.03 26.15
C ALA A 238 -5.02 -3.17 27.32
N ALA A 239 -5.47 -2.04 27.89
CA ALA A 239 -6.46 -2.01 28.97
C ALA A 239 -7.91 -2.25 28.51
N LYS A 240 -8.15 -2.41 27.19
CA LYS A 240 -9.49 -2.46 26.56
C LYS A 240 -10.33 -1.18 26.79
N ASP A 241 -9.69 -0.10 27.13
CA ASP A 241 -10.30 1.23 27.29
C ASP A 241 -10.38 1.91 25.92
N ARG A 242 -11.53 1.70 25.25
CA ARG A 242 -11.79 2.26 23.92
C ARG A 242 -11.95 3.77 23.95
N ALA A 243 -12.52 4.32 25.02
CA ALA A 243 -12.69 5.75 25.21
C ALA A 243 -11.33 6.46 25.28
N LYS A 244 -10.41 5.96 26.14
CA LYS A 244 -9.03 6.46 26.22
C LYS A 244 -8.32 6.39 24.88
N THR A 245 -8.44 5.26 24.16
CA THR A 245 -7.80 5.05 22.86
C THR A 245 -8.31 6.03 21.81
N THR A 246 -9.62 6.24 21.74
CA THR A 246 -10.24 7.11 20.74
C THR A 246 -9.99 8.59 21.04
N SER A 247 -10.07 9.01 22.32
CA SER A 247 -9.85 10.42 22.71
C SER A 247 -8.39 10.88 22.57
N ALA A 248 -7.44 9.95 22.44
CA ALA A 248 -6.04 10.29 22.17
C ALA A 248 -5.85 10.88 20.75
N LEU A 249 -6.77 10.63 19.82
CA LEU A 249 -6.75 11.24 18.49
C LEU A 249 -7.40 12.61 18.53
N ASP A 250 -6.61 13.64 18.65
CA ASP A 250 -7.07 15.03 18.68
C ASP A 250 -7.49 15.54 17.29
N ASP A 251 -7.95 16.79 17.21
CA ASP A 251 -8.42 17.40 15.96
C ASP A 251 -7.30 17.64 14.93
N GLN A 252 -6.03 17.61 15.35
CA GLN A 252 -4.89 17.74 14.46
C GLN A 252 -4.62 16.43 13.70
N LEU A 253 -4.95 15.29 14.32
CA LEU A 253 -4.73 13.96 13.76
C LEU A 253 -5.92 13.43 12.93
N VAL A 254 -7.07 14.07 13.02
CA VAL A 254 -8.30 13.71 12.32
C VAL A 254 -8.78 14.87 11.43
#